data_19b600f8a8599b470945eb5056713bc7
#
_entry.id   19b600f8a8599b470945eb5056713bc7
#
_cell.length_a   1.000
_cell.length_b   1.000
_cell.length_c   1.000
_cell.angle_alpha   90.00
_cell.angle_beta   90.00
_cell.angle_gamma   90.00
#
_symmetry.space_group_name_H-M   'P 1'
#
loop_
_entity.id
_entity.type
_entity.pdbx_description
1 polymer ?
#
loop_
_entity_poly.entity_id
_entity_poly.type
_entity_poly.pdbx_seq_one_letter_code
_entity_poly.pdbx_strand_id
1 'polypeptide(L)'
;GLMLSTVMLENEVALHGKEAVSAHLENVWKTMQACIEHGIHTEGILPGPLRVPRRAASLYRMLQANTNLSNDPMRVIDWVNMFALAVNEENAAGGRVVTAPTNGACGIIPAVLAYYEKFISPLTPEIIERYLLAAGMIGSLYKMNASISGAEVGCQGEVGVACSMAAAGLAEILGGNPLQVCIAAEIAMEHNLGLTCDPVGGQVQVPCIERNAIASVKA
;
A
#
# COMPACT_ATOMS: atom_id res chain seq x y z
N GLY A 1 21.90 6.72 14.33
CA GLY A 1 21.70 7.35 13.02
C GLY A 1 20.38 8.09 12.97
N LEU A 2 20.17 8.90 11.94
CA LEU A 2 18.87 9.54 11.70
C LEU A 2 17.86 8.53 11.19
N MET A 3 16.57 8.73 11.47
CA MET A 3 15.46 7.95 10.93
C MET A 3 15.32 8.21 9.42
N LEU A 4 14.81 7.23 8.68
CA LEU A 4 14.61 7.37 7.23
C LEU A 4 13.66 8.52 6.90
N SER A 5 12.56 8.63 7.64
CA SER A 5 11.61 9.73 7.48
C SER A 5 12.24 11.09 7.73
N THR A 6 13.15 11.19 8.71
CA THR A 6 13.86 12.44 9.00
C THR A 6 14.75 12.86 7.84
N VAL A 7 15.54 11.92 7.29
CA VAL A 7 16.40 12.20 6.13
C VAL A 7 15.58 12.63 4.92
N MET A 8 14.48 11.92 4.64
CA MET A 8 13.60 12.25 3.52
C MET A 8 12.92 13.61 3.72
N LEU A 9 12.45 13.89 4.95
CA LEU A 9 11.84 15.18 5.27
C LEU A 9 12.79 16.35 5.01
N GLU A 10 14.02 16.26 5.49
CA GLU A 10 15.03 17.30 5.28
C GLU A 10 15.30 17.55 3.79
N ASN A 11 15.40 16.49 3.00
CA ASN A 11 15.57 16.58 1.56
C ASN A 11 14.37 17.27 0.88
N GLU A 12 13.15 16.81 1.19
CA GLU A 12 11.94 17.35 0.60
C GLU A 12 11.68 18.83 1.02
N VAL A 13 11.94 19.14 2.28
CA VAL A 13 11.81 20.51 2.80
C VAL A 13 12.81 21.45 2.13
N ALA A 14 14.04 20.99 1.89
CA ALA A 14 15.05 21.79 1.18
C ALA A 14 14.63 22.10 -0.27
N LEU A 15 13.89 21.20 -0.92
CA LEU A 15 13.44 21.36 -2.30
C LEU A 15 12.13 22.15 -2.41
N HIS A 16 11.18 21.94 -1.51
CA HIS A 16 9.79 22.38 -1.68
C HIS A 16 9.27 23.27 -0.54
N GLY A 17 9.96 23.33 0.58
CA GLY A 17 9.52 24.03 1.79
C GLY A 17 8.57 23.15 2.65
N LYS A 18 8.63 23.39 3.96
CA LYS A 18 7.94 22.58 4.96
C LYS A 18 6.42 22.51 4.78
N GLU A 19 5.79 23.66 4.54
CA GLU A 19 4.33 23.76 4.39
C GLU A 19 3.82 22.97 3.18
N ALA A 20 4.55 23.05 2.05
CA ALA A 20 4.19 22.31 0.84
C ALA A 20 4.32 20.80 1.04
N VAL A 21 5.38 20.35 1.73
CA VAL A 21 5.59 18.92 2.03
C VAL A 21 4.48 18.39 2.93
N SER A 22 4.19 19.06 4.05
CA SER A 22 3.11 18.63 4.96
C SER A 22 1.75 18.59 4.26
N ALA A 23 1.41 19.62 3.51
CA ALA A 23 0.16 19.67 2.74
C ALA A 23 0.07 18.56 1.70
N HIS A 24 1.18 18.24 1.03
CA HIS A 24 1.23 17.13 0.07
C HIS A 24 0.99 15.77 0.74
N LEU A 25 1.69 15.48 1.83
CA LEU A 25 1.54 14.21 2.56
C LEU A 25 0.13 14.03 3.13
N GLU A 26 -0.46 15.09 3.66
CA GLU A 26 -1.85 15.09 4.10
C GLU A 26 -2.82 14.79 2.95
N ASN A 27 -2.62 15.42 1.79
CA ASN A 27 -3.45 15.16 0.61
C ASN A 27 -3.28 13.73 0.06
N VAL A 28 -2.07 13.18 0.11
CA VAL A 28 -1.80 11.78 -0.26
C VAL A 28 -2.63 10.84 0.62
N TRP A 29 -2.56 10.99 1.94
CA TRP A 29 -3.34 10.14 2.84
C TRP A 29 -4.84 10.32 2.67
N LYS A 30 -5.33 11.55 2.59
CA LYS A 30 -6.76 11.83 2.33
C LYS A 30 -7.25 11.16 1.04
N THR A 31 -6.43 11.16 0.00
CA THR A 31 -6.76 10.49 -1.27
C THR A 31 -6.81 8.98 -1.10
N MET A 32 -5.87 8.39 -0.37
CA MET A 32 -5.86 6.96 -0.06
C MET A 32 -7.08 6.55 0.76
N GLN A 33 -7.44 7.31 1.79
CA GLN A 33 -8.65 7.07 2.61
C GLN A 33 -9.93 7.15 1.77
N ALA A 34 -10.06 8.19 0.95
CA ALA A 34 -11.22 8.36 0.08
C ALA A 34 -11.35 7.20 -0.92
N CYS A 35 -10.24 6.69 -1.42
CA CYS A 35 -10.21 5.53 -2.31
C CYS A 35 -10.68 4.25 -1.59
N ILE A 36 -10.19 3.98 -0.40
CA ILE A 36 -10.64 2.85 0.44
C ILE A 36 -12.13 2.97 0.71
N GLU A 37 -12.59 4.13 1.17
CA GLU A 37 -14.00 4.38 1.52
C GLU A 37 -14.92 4.19 0.32
N HIS A 38 -14.53 4.67 -0.85
CA HIS A 38 -15.32 4.44 -2.06
C HIS A 38 -15.34 2.95 -2.43
N GLY A 39 -14.20 2.25 -2.38
CA GLY A 39 -14.08 0.85 -2.75
C GLY A 39 -14.90 -0.10 -1.86
N ILE A 40 -14.96 0.15 -0.55
CA ILE A 40 -15.75 -0.69 0.39
C ILE A 40 -17.26 -0.51 0.25
N HIS A 41 -17.72 0.52 -0.44
CA HIS A 41 -19.12 0.79 -0.70
C HIS A 41 -19.55 0.58 -2.16
N THR A 42 -18.60 0.23 -3.06
CA THR A 42 -18.89 0.05 -4.47
C THR A 42 -18.95 -1.43 -4.85
N GLU A 43 -20.07 -1.85 -5.39
CA GLU A 43 -20.30 -3.20 -5.90
C GLU A 43 -20.30 -3.24 -7.44
N GLY A 44 -20.38 -4.44 -7.99
CA GLY A 44 -20.53 -4.65 -9.42
C GLY A 44 -19.38 -5.43 -10.05
N ILE A 45 -19.23 -5.24 -11.35
CA ILE A 45 -18.23 -5.93 -12.17
C ILE A 45 -17.24 -4.89 -12.68
N LEU A 46 -15.95 -5.19 -12.57
CA LEU A 46 -14.89 -4.33 -13.10
C LEU A 46 -15.00 -4.23 -14.64
N PRO A 47 -14.65 -3.08 -15.21
CA PRO A 47 -14.67 -2.90 -16.66
C PRO A 47 -13.68 -3.84 -17.36
N GLY A 48 -13.98 -4.16 -18.62
CA GLY A 48 -13.11 -5.00 -19.45
C GLY A 48 -13.65 -6.42 -19.67
N PRO A 49 -12.95 -7.22 -20.47
CA PRO A 49 -13.44 -8.52 -20.94
C PRO A 49 -13.43 -9.61 -19.87
N LEU A 50 -12.64 -9.46 -18.80
CA LEU A 50 -12.48 -10.49 -17.77
C LEU A 50 -13.70 -10.61 -16.84
N ARG A 51 -14.56 -9.57 -16.79
CA ARG A 51 -15.78 -9.53 -15.97
C ARG A 51 -15.52 -9.86 -14.50
N VAL A 52 -14.42 -9.41 -13.94
CA VAL A 52 -14.04 -9.64 -12.53
C VAL A 52 -15.05 -8.96 -11.60
N PRO A 53 -15.68 -9.67 -10.66
CA PRO A 53 -16.58 -9.04 -9.70
C PRO A 53 -15.78 -8.27 -8.66
N ARG A 54 -16.31 -7.13 -8.20
CA ARG A 54 -15.78 -6.45 -7.02
C ARG A 54 -16.04 -7.28 -5.76
N ARG A 55 -15.08 -7.37 -4.89
CA ARG A 55 -15.10 -8.21 -3.69
C ARG A 55 -15.00 -7.42 -2.39
N ALA A 56 -14.39 -6.24 -2.43
CA ALA A 56 -14.13 -5.43 -1.23
C ALA A 56 -15.41 -5.11 -0.45
N ALA A 57 -16.48 -4.68 -1.11
CA ALA A 57 -17.73 -4.32 -0.46
C ALA A 57 -18.40 -5.50 0.26
N SER A 58 -18.42 -6.68 -0.38
CA SER A 58 -19.00 -7.89 0.25
C SER A 58 -18.15 -8.39 1.41
N LEU A 59 -16.83 -8.37 1.27
CA LEU A 59 -15.89 -8.75 2.34
C LEU A 59 -16.01 -7.77 3.53
N TYR A 60 -16.10 -6.47 3.26
CA TYR A 60 -16.32 -5.46 4.30
C TYR A 60 -17.60 -5.74 5.12
N ARG A 61 -18.74 -5.98 4.46
CA ARG A 61 -19.99 -6.32 5.14
C ARG A 61 -19.88 -7.59 5.98
N MET A 62 -19.22 -8.62 5.46
CA MET A 62 -18.97 -9.86 6.19
C MET A 62 -18.13 -9.62 7.45
N LEU A 63 -17.07 -8.81 7.32
CA LEU A 63 -16.20 -8.46 8.44
C LEU A 63 -16.92 -7.63 9.51
N GLN A 64 -17.80 -6.73 9.10
CA GLN A 64 -18.64 -5.94 10.01
C GLN A 64 -19.69 -6.81 10.74
N ALA A 65 -20.38 -7.68 10.02
CA ALA A 65 -21.41 -8.53 10.58
C ALA A 65 -20.87 -9.53 11.62
N ASN A 66 -19.66 -10.04 11.41
CA ASN A 66 -19.05 -11.07 12.24
C ASN A 66 -18.21 -10.53 13.40
N THR A 67 -18.31 -9.25 13.76
CA THR A 67 -17.45 -8.62 14.77
C THR A 67 -17.50 -9.33 16.13
N ASN A 68 -18.61 -9.96 16.47
CA ASN A 68 -18.83 -10.61 17.75
C ASN A 68 -18.82 -12.15 17.71
N LEU A 69 -18.62 -12.78 16.55
CA LEU A 69 -18.85 -14.23 16.37
C LEU A 69 -17.57 -15.05 16.19
N SER A 70 -16.41 -14.41 15.99
CA SER A 70 -15.16 -15.13 15.75
C SER A 70 -14.03 -14.59 16.60
N ASN A 71 -13.42 -15.48 17.37
CA ASN A 71 -12.15 -15.26 18.08
C ASN A 71 -10.94 -15.64 17.22
N ASP A 72 -11.11 -15.77 15.90
CA ASP A 72 -10.04 -16.15 14.99
C ASP A 72 -9.00 -15.02 14.89
N PRO A 73 -7.76 -15.23 15.37
CA PRO A 73 -6.70 -14.22 15.28
C PRO A 73 -6.28 -13.92 13.84
N MET A 74 -6.54 -14.82 12.89
CA MET A 74 -6.23 -14.62 11.47
C MET A 74 -7.18 -13.65 10.78
N ARG A 75 -8.24 -13.24 11.44
CA ARG A 75 -9.22 -12.29 10.90
C ARG A 75 -8.63 -10.93 10.53
N VAL A 76 -7.53 -10.55 11.13
CA VAL A 76 -6.79 -9.34 10.77
C VAL A 76 -6.32 -9.38 9.31
N ILE A 77 -5.98 -10.56 8.81
CA ILE A 77 -5.58 -10.76 7.41
C ILE A 77 -6.72 -10.42 6.45
N ASP A 78 -7.96 -10.78 6.78
CA ASP A 78 -9.13 -10.45 5.96
C ASP A 78 -9.36 -8.95 5.87
N TRP A 79 -9.12 -8.20 6.97
CA TRP A 79 -9.19 -6.74 6.96
C TRP A 79 -8.11 -6.14 6.06
N VAL A 80 -6.87 -6.60 6.16
CA VAL A 80 -5.77 -6.12 5.30
C VAL A 80 -6.07 -6.42 3.83
N ASN A 81 -6.52 -7.63 3.53
CA ASN A 81 -6.93 -8.01 2.17
C ASN A 81 -8.06 -7.10 1.67
N MET A 82 -9.07 -6.84 2.49
CA MET A 82 -10.20 -6.00 2.14
C MET A 82 -9.76 -4.57 1.80
N PHE A 83 -8.87 -3.96 2.58
CA PHE A 83 -8.34 -2.63 2.27
C PHE A 83 -7.57 -2.60 0.94
N ALA A 84 -6.72 -3.59 0.69
CA ALA A 84 -5.97 -3.68 -0.57
C ALA A 84 -6.90 -3.91 -1.77
N LEU A 85 -7.89 -4.79 -1.64
CA LEU A 85 -8.92 -5.03 -2.67
C LEU A 85 -9.70 -3.76 -2.99
N ALA A 86 -10.12 -3.00 -1.97
CA ALA A 86 -10.86 -1.76 -2.14
C ALA A 86 -10.13 -0.78 -3.06
N VAL A 87 -8.83 -0.55 -2.80
CA VAL A 87 -8.02 0.37 -3.60
C VAL A 87 -7.76 -0.16 -5.01
N ASN A 88 -7.43 -1.45 -5.15
CA ASN A 88 -7.12 -2.00 -6.48
C ASN A 88 -8.34 -2.14 -7.38
N GLU A 89 -9.50 -2.42 -6.82
CA GLU A 89 -10.76 -2.43 -7.56
C GLU A 89 -11.11 -1.02 -8.06
N GLU A 90 -10.84 0.02 -7.27
CA GLU A 90 -10.95 1.40 -7.72
C GLU A 90 -9.96 1.72 -8.85
N ASN A 91 -8.71 1.31 -8.73
CA ASN A 91 -7.74 1.46 -9.81
C ASN A 91 -8.22 0.79 -11.10
N ALA A 92 -8.68 -0.45 -11.02
CA ALA A 92 -9.17 -1.21 -12.16
C ALA A 92 -10.45 -0.61 -12.79
N ALA A 93 -11.23 0.12 -12.01
CA ALA A 93 -12.44 0.82 -12.47
C ALA A 93 -12.18 2.23 -13.02
N GLY A 94 -10.94 2.69 -13.02
CA GLY A 94 -10.57 4.05 -13.44
C GLY A 94 -10.82 5.12 -12.36
N GLY A 95 -10.98 4.70 -11.11
CA GLY A 95 -11.11 5.58 -9.96
C GLY A 95 -9.80 6.31 -9.62
N ARG A 96 -9.88 7.27 -8.70
CA ARG A 96 -8.73 8.05 -8.26
C ARG A 96 -7.92 7.26 -7.22
N VAL A 97 -6.64 7.04 -7.51
CA VAL A 97 -5.69 6.37 -6.62
C VAL A 97 -4.43 7.21 -6.44
N VAL A 98 -3.65 6.90 -5.43
CA VAL A 98 -2.27 7.39 -5.30
C VAL A 98 -1.35 6.38 -5.98
N THR A 99 -0.56 6.85 -6.93
CA THR A 99 0.46 6.04 -7.62
C THR A 99 1.65 5.81 -6.69
N ALA A 100 1.82 4.59 -6.15
CA ALA A 100 2.86 4.29 -5.16
C ALA A 100 3.29 2.81 -5.18
N PRO A 101 4.42 2.43 -5.82
CA PRO A 101 5.23 3.22 -6.75
C PRO A 101 4.58 3.32 -8.14
N THR A 102 3.65 2.44 -8.47
CA THR A 102 2.88 2.38 -9.72
C THR A 102 1.39 2.23 -9.42
N ASN A 103 0.53 2.42 -10.42
CA ASN A 103 -0.90 2.20 -10.27
C ASN A 103 -1.22 0.71 -10.00
N GLY A 104 -0.45 -0.20 -10.62
CA GLY A 104 -0.65 -1.65 -10.41
C GLY A 104 -0.40 -2.12 -8.98
N ALA A 105 0.35 -1.37 -8.19
CA ALA A 105 0.70 -1.69 -6.81
C ALA A 105 0.13 -0.68 -5.79
N CYS A 106 -0.86 0.13 -6.17
CA CYS A 106 -1.37 1.25 -5.38
C CYS A 106 -2.13 0.85 -4.11
N GLY A 107 -2.50 -0.42 -3.94
CA GLY A 107 -3.27 -0.89 -2.80
C GLY A 107 -2.47 -1.19 -1.56
N ILE A 108 -1.17 -1.43 -1.68
CA ILE A 108 -0.35 -1.98 -0.58
C ILE A 108 -0.10 -0.95 0.51
N ILE A 109 0.44 0.20 0.16
CA ILE A 109 0.78 1.26 1.13
C ILE A 109 -0.46 1.73 1.92
N PRO A 110 -1.59 2.07 1.28
CA PRO A 110 -2.79 2.47 2.03
C PRO A 110 -3.39 1.34 2.86
N ALA A 111 -3.34 0.09 2.42
CA ALA A 111 -3.87 -1.03 3.19
C ALA A 111 -3.10 -1.26 4.49
N VAL A 112 -1.77 -1.15 4.46
CA VAL A 112 -0.91 -1.31 5.64
C VAL A 112 -1.10 -0.16 6.63
N LEU A 113 -1.26 1.07 6.16
CA LEU A 113 -1.53 2.21 7.06
C LEU A 113 -2.94 2.15 7.65
N ALA A 114 -3.94 1.69 6.88
CA ALA A 114 -5.30 1.46 7.38
C ALA A 114 -5.34 0.31 8.41
N TYR A 115 -4.52 -0.73 8.24
CA TYR A 115 -4.31 -1.76 9.26
C TYR A 115 -3.78 -1.16 10.56
N TYR A 116 -2.75 -0.32 10.50
CA TYR A 116 -2.19 0.34 11.67
C TYR A 116 -3.27 1.16 12.41
N GLU A 117 -4.03 1.99 11.68
CA GLU A 117 -5.11 2.81 12.21
C GLU A 117 -6.18 1.97 12.92
N LYS A 118 -6.55 0.86 12.33
CA LYS A 118 -7.63 0.02 12.83
C LYS A 118 -7.26 -0.83 14.04
N PHE A 119 -6.03 -1.35 14.09
CA PHE A 119 -5.65 -2.41 15.04
C PHE A 119 -4.56 -2.02 16.03
N ILE A 120 -3.80 -0.96 15.75
CA ILE A 120 -2.65 -0.59 16.59
C ILE A 120 -2.88 0.72 17.30
N SER A 121 -3.07 1.83 16.57
CA SER A 121 -3.26 3.15 17.16
C SER A 121 -3.91 4.11 16.17
N PRO A 122 -4.71 5.08 16.66
CA PRO A 122 -5.21 6.17 15.81
C PRO A 122 -4.07 6.91 15.12
N LEU A 123 -4.30 7.32 13.87
CA LEU A 123 -3.32 8.09 13.11
C LEU A 123 -3.28 9.55 13.57
N THR A 124 -2.07 10.04 13.78
CA THR A 124 -1.79 11.47 13.93
C THR A 124 -1.12 12.00 12.65
N PRO A 125 -1.13 13.31 12.38
CA PRO A 125 -0.39 13.88 11.27
C PRO A 125 1.09 13.46 11.24
N GLU A 126 1.73 13.39 12.40
CA GLU A 126 3.12 12.95 12.55
C GLU A 126 3.33 11.49 12.14
N ILE A 127 2.42 10.59 12.54
CA ILE A 127 2.49 9.17 12.16
C ILE A 127 2.34 9.02 10.65
N ILE A 128 1.40 9.73 10.04
CA ILE A 128 1.17 9.73 8.60
C ILE A 128 2.42 10.23 7.86
N GLU A 129 2.97 11.38 8.27
CA GLU A 129 4.18 11.94 7.68
C GLU A 129 5.35 10.95 7.76
N ARG A 130 5.62 10.39 8.94
CA ARG A 130 6.71 9.43 9.14
C ARG A 130 6.54 8.18 8.28
N TYR A 131 5.34 7.61 8.24
CA TYR A 131 5.05 6.44 7.42
C TYR A 131 5.29 6.70 5.94
N LEU A 132 4.71 7.77 5.40
CA LEU A 132 4.79 8.10 3.99
C LEU A 132 6.20 8.51 3.56
N LEU A 133 6.93 9.24 4.40
CA LEU A 133 8.31 9.64 4.13
C LEU A 133 9.28 8.44 4.15
N ALA A 134 9.15 7.53 5.11
CA ALA A 134 9.96 6.32 5.15
C ALA A 134 9.68 5.42 3.93
N ALA A 135 8.40 5.23 3.61
CA ALA A 135 7.99 4.50 2.40
C ALA A 135 8.54 5.18 1.13
N GLY A 136 8.41 6.51 1.03
CA GLY A 136 8.92 7.29 -0.10
C GLY A 136 10.43 7.21 -0.27
N MET A 137 11.18 7.22 0.84
CA MET A 137 12.65 7.04 0.82
C MET A 137 13.04 5.70 0.20
N ILE A 138 12.42 4.62 0.64
CA ILE A 138 12.68 3.27 0.09
C ILE A 138 12.30 3.21 -1.40
N GLY A 139 11.13 3.72 -1.77
CA GLY A 139 10.71 3.76 -3.18
C GLY A 139 11.67 4.56 -4.07
N SER A 140 12.19 5.67 -3.57
CA SER A 140 13.20 6.49 -4.28
C SER A 140 14.50 5.71 -4.49
N LEU A 141 14.97 4.97 -3.49
CA LEU A 141 16.17 4.12 -3.63
C LEU A 141 16.00 3.05 -4.71
N TYR A 142 14.85 2.39 -4.78
CA TYR A 142 14.56 1.42 -5.84
C TYR A 142 14.51 2.09 -7.22
N LYS A 143 13.88 3.26 -7.32
CA LYS A 143 13.81 4.00 -8.59
C LYS A 143 15.17 4.45 -9.08
N MET A 144 16.07 4.86 -8.18
CA MET A 144 17.42 5.34 -8.53
C MET A 144 18.38 4.21 -8.88
N ASN A 145 18.29 3.05 -8.22
CA ASN A 145 19.28 2.00 -8.31
C ASN A 145 18.81 0.75 -9.10
N ALA A 146 17.53 0.67 -9.39
CA ALA A 146 16.92 -0.45 -10.12
C ALA A 146 15.79 0.08 -11.01
N SER A 147 14.65 -0.65 -11.09
CA SER A 147 13.45 -0.21 -11.78
C SER A 147 12.21 -0.49 -10.94
N ILE A 148 11.20 0.38 -11.05
CA ILE A 148 9.85 0.19 -10.50
C ILE A 148 8.85 -0.23 -11.58
N SER A 149 9.32 -0.49 -12.81
CA SER A 149 8.48 -0.85 -13.95
C SER A 149 8.25 -2.36 -14.01
N GLY A 150 6.99 -2.81 -13.94
CA GLY A 150 6.66 -4.22 -14.14
C GLY A 150 7.04 -4.73 -15.52
N ALA A 151 7.00 -3.88 -16.55
CA ALA A 151 7.38 -4.24 -17.90
C ALA A 151 8.89 -4.52 -18.04
N GLU A 152 9.72 -3.88 -17.23
CA GLU A 152 11.18 -4.06 -17.26
C GLU A 152 11.65 -5.22 -16.37
N VAL A 153 11.12 -5.28 -15.15
CA VAL A 153 11.64 -6.16 -14.10
C VAL A 153 10.59 -7.09 -13.49
N GLY A 154 9.38 -7.12 -14.02
CA GLY A 154 8.28 -7.91 -13.48
C GLY A 154 7.57 -7.23 -12.29
N CYS A 155 6.55 -7.90 -11.75
CA CYS A 155 5.82 -7.42 -10.58
C CYS A 155 6.68 -7.33 -9.31
N GLN A 156 7.84 -7.95 -9.27
CA GLN A 156 8.82 -7.71 -8.20
C GLN A 156 9.20 -6.22 -8.10
N GLY A 157 9.27 -5.49 -9.24
CA GLY A 157 9.55 -4.07 -9.28
C GLY A 157 8.35 -3.17 -8.95
N GLU A 158 7.14 -3.68 -9.00
CA GLU A 158 5.92 -2.94 -8.64
C GLU A 158 5.42 -3.35 -7.25
N VAL A 159 4.88 -4.56 -7.16
CA VAL A 159 4.31 -5.14 -5.93
C VAL A 159 5.40 -5.36 -4.87
N GLY A 160 6.57 -5.88 -5.27
CA GLY A 160 7.70 -6.07 -4.36
C GLY A 160 8.21 -4.76 -3.78
N VAL A 161 8.36 -3.74 -4.63
CA VAL A 161 8.77 -2.40 -4.17
C VAL A 161 7.72 -1.78 -3.25
N ALA A 162 6.44 -1.84 -3.59
CA ALA A 162 5.37 -1.33 -2.72
C ALA A 162 5.32 -2.05 -1.36
N CYS A 163 5.51 -3.38 -1.36
CA CYS A 163 5.61 -4.18 -0.14
C CYS A 163 6.79 -3.72 0.74
N SER A 164 7.96 -3.56 0.14
CA SER A 164 9.17 -3.05 0.79
C SER A 164 8.98 -1.64 1.38
N MET A 165 8.34 -0.74 0.61
CA MET A 165 7.99 0.61 1.05
C MET A 165 7.05 0.59 2.27
N ALA A 166 6.00 -0.21 2.20
CA ALA A 166 5.01 -0.32 3.28
C ALA A 166 5.61 -0.94 4.55
N ALA A 167 6.44 -1.98 4.42
CA ALA A 167 7.13 -2.60 5.53
C ALA A 167 8.10 -1.63 6.23
N ALA A 168 8.85 -0.85 5.47
CA ALA A 168 9.72 0.20 6.01
C ALA A 168 8.92 1.25 6.79
N GLY A 169 7.84 1.76 6.18
CA GLY A 169 6.97 2.73 6.85
C GLY A 169 6.37 2.19 8.14
N LEU A 170 5.85 0.96 8.11
CA LEU A 170 5.27 0.31 9.29
C LEU A 170 6.32 0.08 10.37
N ALA A 171 7.49 -0.47 10.04
CA ALA A 171 8.57 -0.69 10.99
C ALA A 171 9.01 0.61 11.67
N GLU A 172 9.07 1.72 10.92
CA GLU A 172 9.46 3.02 11.47
C GLU A 172 8.43 3.57 12.45
N ILE A 173 7.13 3.53 12.11
CA ILE A 173 6.08 4.05 13.02
C ILE A 173 5.84 3.13 14.22
N LEU A 174 6.24 1.86 14.15
CA LEU A 174 6.29 0.93 15.29
C LEU A 174 7.51 1.15 16.20
N GLY A 175 8.38 2.11 15.88
CA GLY A 175 9.55 2.47 16.70
C GLY A 175 10.83 1.72 16.34
N GLY A 176 10.86 1.08 15.17
CA GLY A 176 12.09 0.45 14.66
C GLY A 176 13.22 1.46 14.44
N ASN A 177 14.45 1.08 14.76
CA ASN A 177 15.62 1.89 14.43
C ASN A 177 15.94 1.80 12.92
N PRO A 178 16.81 2.67 12.37
CA PRO A 178 17.09 2.69 10.93
C PRO A 178 17.52 1.35 10.35
N LEU A 179 18.30 0.56 11.07
CA LEU A 179 18.72 -0.77 10.62
C LEU A 179 17.51 -1.74 10.54
N GLN A 180 16.64 -1.73 11.54
CA GLN A 180 15.43 -2.57 11.55
C GLN A 180 14.49 -2.18 10.42
N VAL A 181 14.35 -0.89 10.12
CA VAL A 181 13.54 -0.39 9.00
C VAL A 181 14.10 -0.89 7.66
N CYS A 182 15.42 -0.82 7.47
CA CYS A 182 16.05 -1.36 6.26
C CYS A 182 15.90 -2.89 6.14
N ILE A 183 16.06 -3.63 7.24
CA ILE A 183 15.86 -5.08 7.26
C ILE A 183 14.40 -5.44 6.93
N ALA A 184 13.42 -4.72 7.48
CA ALA A 184 12.01 -4.94 7.16
C ALA A 184 11.74 -4.73 5.65
N ALA A 185 12.30 -3.66 5.08
CA ALA A 185 12.21 -3.39 3.65
C ALA A 185 12.84 -4.52 2.81
N GLU A 186 14.00 -5.03 3.21
CA GLU A 186 14.71 -6.12 2.54
C GLU A 186 13.90 -7.42 2.58
N ILE A 187 13.43 -7.83 3.76
CA ILE A 187 12.61 -9.05 3.93
C ILE A 187 11.35 -8.97 3.07
N ALA A 188 10.67 -7.83 3.07
CA ALA A 188 9.46 -7.63 2.29
C ALA A 188 9.72 -7.73 0.78
N MET A 189 10.85 -7.20 0.29
CA MET A 189 11.24 -7.34 -1.11
C MET A 189 11.60 -8.79 -1.43
N GLU A 190 12.37 -9.45 -0.60
CA GLU A 190 12.84 -10.81 -0.79
C GLU A 190 11.68 -11.78 -1.04
N HIS A 191 10.59 -11.64 -0.28
CA HIS A 191 9.38 -12.47 -0.45
C HIS A 191 8.58 -12.20 -1.73
N ASN A 192 8.97 -11.23 -2.53
CA ASN A 192 8.35 -10.89 -3.82
C ASN A 192 9.28 -11.09 -5.02
N LEU A 193 10.54 -11.52 -4.80
CA LEU A 193 11.47 -11.81 -5.88
C LEU A 193 10.94 -12.97 -6.75
N GLY A 194 11.13 -12.82 -8.06
CA GLY A 194 10.68 -13.80 -9.05
C GLY A 194 9.26 -13.55 -9.59
N LEU A 195 8.51 -12.58 -9.09
CA LEU A 195 7.20 -12.23 -9.64
C LEU A 195 7.35 -11.62 -11.04
N THR A 196 6.74 -12.27 -12.03
CA THR A 196 6.66 -11.81 -13.41
C THR A 196 5.54 -10.78 -13.60
N CYS A 197 5.52 -10.07 -14.74
CA CYS A 197 4.41 -9.18 -15.13
C CYS A 197 3.66 -9.82 -16.32
N ASP A 198 2.62 -10.55 -16.01
CA ASP A 198 1.83 -11.34 -16.96
C ASP A 198 0.32 -11.26 -16.65
N PRO A 199 -0.26 -10.05 -16.63
CA PRO A 199 -1.69 -9.88 -16.35
C PRO A 199 -2.54 -10.52 -17.44
N VAL A 200 -3.60 -11.22 -17.03
CA VAL A 200 -4.53 -11.88 -17.95
C VAL A 200 -5.20 -10.85 -18.86
N GLY A 201 -5.10 -11.09 -20.16
CA GLY A 201 -5.67 -10.19 -21.18
C GLY A 201 -5.06 -8.78 -21.17
N GLY A 202 -3.89 -8.58 -20.57
CA GLY A 202 -3.26 -7.27 -20.41
C GLY A 202 -3.97 -6.34 -19.42
N GLN A 203 -4.95 -6.85 -18.67
CA GLN A 203 -5.72 -6.06 -17.70
C GLN A 203 -5.05 -6.06 -16.32
N VAL A 204 -4.89 -4.88 -15.71
CA VAL A 204 -4.36 -4.74 -14.34
C VAL A 204 -5.44 -5.16 -13.32
N GLN A 205 -5.87 -6.41 -13.42
CA GLN A 205 -6.92 -7.03 -12.61
C GLN A 205 -6.45 -8.38 -12.05
N VAL A 206 -6.21 -9.38 -12.92
CA VAL A 206 -5.77 -10.73 -12.52
C VAL A 206 -4.35 -10.97 -13.05
N PRO A 207 -3.38 -11.25 -12.19
CA PRO A 207 -3.43 -11.43 -10.74
C PRO A 207 -3.11 -10.15 -9.93
N CYS A 208 -3.12 -8.97 -10.53
CA CYS A 208 -2.62 -7.74 -9.91
C CYS A 208 -3.35 -7.41 -8.59
N ILE A 209 -4.67 -7.55 -8.57
CA ILE A 209 -5.49 -7.23 -7.39
C ILE A 209 -5.12 -8.16 -6.22
N GLU A 210 -5.04 -9.47 -6.48
CA GLU A 210 -4.67 -10.47 -5.48
C GLU A 210 -3.23 -10.31 -4.99
N ARG A 211 -2.30 -9.97 -5.88
CA ARG A 211 -0.90 -9.70 -5.52
C ARG A 211 -0.77 -8.54 -4.55
N ASN A 212 -1.57 -7.48 -4.71
CA ASN A 212 -1.59 -6.38 -3.74
C ASN A 212 -2.08 -6.84 -2.36
N ALA A 213 -3.15 -7.64 -2.31
CA ALA A 213 -3.67 -8.18 -1.05
C ALA A 213 -2.61 -9.03 -0.32
N ILE A 214 -1.99 -9.97 -1.04
CA ILE A 214 -0.94 -10.83 -0.48
C ILE A 214 0.27 -10.02 -0.01
N ALA A 215 0.72 -9.05 -0.81
CA ALA A 215 1.86 -8.21 -0.45
C ALA A 215 1.58 -7.29 0.74
N SER A 216 0.34 -6.81 0.89
CA SER A 216 -0.06 -6.03 2.07
C SER A 216 0.02 -6.84 3.37
N VAL A 217 -0.25 -8.15 3.29
CA VAL A 217 -0.11 -9.06 4.44
C VAL A 217 1.35 -9.40 4.74
N LYS A 218 2.19 -9.45 3.70
CA LYS A 218 3.64 -9.69 3.88
C LYS A 218 4.39 -8.49 4.48
N ALA A 219 3.91 -7.29 4.21
CA ALA A 219 4.49 -6.05 4.73
C ALA A 219 4.26 -5.90 6.24
#